data_7629cf579af2b820127b5aa06d9adc7d
#
_entry.id   7629cf579af2b820127b5aa06d9adc7d
#
_cell.length_a   1.000
_cell.length_b   1.000
_cell.length_c   1.000
_cell.angle_alpha   90.00
_cell.angle_beta   90.00
_cell.angle_gamma   90.00
#
_symmetry.space_group_name_H-M   'P 1'
#
loop_
_entity.id
_entity.type
_entity.pdbx_description
1 polymer ?
#
loop_
_entity_poly.entity_id
_entity_poly.type
_entity_poly.pdbx_seq_one_letter_code
_entity_poly.pdbx_strand_id
1 'polypeptide(L)' 'MLEYRVYVIGNDGKIVERIDLECPNDAKAVLDGKTYARKNDVEIWCGQRVVTVLHPLA' A
#
# COMPACT_ATOMS: atom_id res chain seq x y z
N MET A 1 1.22 14.07 11.15
CA MET A 1 1.29 13.08 10.05
C MET A 1 0.93 11.71 10.59
N LEU A 2 0.25 10.92 9.80
CA LEU A 2 -0.11 9.56 10.16
C LEU A 2 0.90 8.59 9.57
N GLU A 3 1.11 7.47 10.25
CA GLU A 3 2.01 6.43 9.77
C GLU A 3 1.21 5.38 9.02
N TYR A 4 1.66 5.07 7.81
CA TYR A 4 1.04 4.08 6.94
C TYR A 4 2.05 3.01 6.59
N ARG A 5 1.54 1.81 6.34
CA ARG A 5 2.35 0.72 5.82
C ARG A 5 1.79 0.26 4.49
N VAL A 6 2.69 0.10 3.54
CA VAL A 6 2.36 -0.40 2.20
C VAL A 6 2.99 -1.77 2.08
N TYR A 7 2.17 -2.78 1.82
CA TYR A 7 2.63 -4.14 1.59
C TYR A 7 2.47 -4.48 0.12
N VAL A 8 3.58 -4.85 -0.51
CA VAL A 8 3.56 -5.33 -1.89
C VAL A 8 3.39 -6.85 -1.84
N ILE A 9 2.36 -7.36 -2.50
CA ILE A 9 1.98 -8.76 -2.44
C ILE A 9 2.45 -9.46 -3.71
N GLY A 10 3.21 -10.54 -3.55
CA GLY A 10 3.69 -11.33 -4.67
C GLY A 10 2.63 -12.23 -5.27
N ASN A 11 2.95 -12.88 -6.38
CA ASN A 11 2.03 -13.76 -7.10
C ASN A 11 1.57 -14.96 -6.25
N ASP A 12 2.36 -15.33 -5.27
CA ASP A 12 2.04 -16.43 -4.36
C ASP A 12 1.21 -15.98 -3.15
N GLY A 13 0.81 -14.71 -3.11
CA GLY A 13 0.05 -14.14 -2.00
C GLY A 13 0.89 -13.72 -0.81
N LYS A 14 2.20 -13.82 -0.90
CA LYS A 14 3.09 -13.43 0.20
C LYS A 14 3.59 -12.01 0.03
N ILE A 15 3.86 -11.36 1.17
CA ILE A 15 4.42 -10.01 1.17
C ILE A 15 5.87 -10.09 0.70
N VAL A 16 6.18 -9.38 -0.38
CA VAL A 16 7.54 -9.34 -0.94
C VAL A 16 8.27 -8.06 -0.56
N GLU A 17 7.54 -7.03 -0.16
CA GLU A 17 8.14 -5.75 0.23
C GLU A 17 7.20 -5.01 1.17
N ARG A 18 7.79 -4.27 2.12
CA ARG A 18 7.06 -3.40 3.03
C ARG A 18 7.68 -2.01 2.97
N ILE A 19 6.84 -1.01 2.79
CA ILE A 19 7.26 0.39 2.76
C ILE A 19 6.51 1.14 3.85
N ASP A 20 7.22 1.93 4.64
CA ASP A 20 6.62 2.78 5.65
C ASP A 20 6.48 4.18 5.05
N LEU A 21 5.28 4.76 5.16
CA LEU A 21 4.98 6.11 4.67
C LEU A 21 4.47 6.96 5.82
N GLU A 22 4.75 8.26 5.74
CA GLU A 22 4.11 9.25 6.58
C GLU A 22 3.30 10.18 5.69
N CYS A 23 2.00 10.26 5.94
CA CYS A 23 1.10 11.05 5.10
C CYS A 23 0.09 11.79 5.98
N PRO A 24 -0.41 12.94 5.51
CA PRO A 24 -1.37 13.72 6.30
C PRO A 24 -2.75 13.07 6.38
N ASN A 25 -3.11 12.25 5.41
CA ASN A 25 -4.43 11.61 5.37
C ASN A 25 -4.40 10.40 4.46
N ASP A 26 -5.52 9.65 4.45
CA ASP A 26 -5.64 8.43 3.65
C ASP A 26 -5.53 8.71 2.15
N ALA A 27 -6.09 9.80 1.67
CA ALA A 27 -6.05 10.14 0.24
C ALA A 27 -4.61 10.27 -0.26
N LYS A 28 -3.76 10.93 0.52
CA LYS A 28 -2.35 11.08 0.15
C LYS A 28 -1.62 9.73 0.20
N ALA A 29 -1.94 8.91 1.20
CA ALA A 29 -1.34 7.58 1.32
C ALA A 29 -1.71 6.71 0.12
N VAL A 30 -2.97 6.75 -0.32
CA VAL A 30 -3.42 6.01 -1.50
C VAL A 30 -2.69 6.50 -2.74
N LEU A 31 -2.56 7.81 -2.90
CA LEU A 31 -1.87 8.39 -4.05
C LEU A 31 -0.41 7.93 -4.10
N ASP A 32 0.28 7.98 -2.97
CA ASP A 32 1.67 7.53 -2.89
C ASP A 32 1.78 6.02 -3.10
N GLY A 33 0.84 5.25 -2.55
CA GLY A 33 0.84 3.80 -2.68
C GLY A 33 0.66 3.31 -4.10
N LYS A 34 0.00 4.09 -4.96
CA LYS A 34 -0.20 3.72 -6.36
C LYS A 34 1.11 3.52 -7.10
N THR A 35 2.18 4.18 -6.68
CA THR A 35 3.48 4.03 -7.34
C THR A 35 4.05 2.62 -7.16
N TYR A 36 3.58 1.88 -6.16
CA TYR A 36 4.04 0.52 -5.88
C TYR A 36 3.16 -0.54 -6.52
N ALA A 37 1.97 -0.17 -7.00
CA ALA A 37 1.02 -1.11 -7.60
C ALA A 37 1.23 -1.23 -9.11
N ARG A 38 2.47 -1.53 -9.52
CA ARG A 38 2.82 -1.63 -10.95
C ARG A 38 2.60 -3.02 -11.52
N LYS A 39 3.07 -4.04 -10.81
CA LYS A 39 2.99 -5.44 -11.24
C LYS A 39 2.32 -6.31 -10.20
N ASN A 40 2.20 -5.81 -8.97
CA ASN A 40 1.74 -6.58 -7.83
C ASN A 40 0.57 -5.86 -7.15
N ASP A 41 -0.25 -6.63 -6.46
CA ASP A 41 -1.24 -6.05 -5.57
C ASP A 41 -0.54 -5.36 -4.42
N VAL A 42 -1.16 -4.30 -3.91
CA VAL A 42 -0.60 -3.51 -2.82
C VAL A 42 -1.69 -3.29 -1.79
N GLU A 43 -1.38 -3.52 -0.52
CA GLU A 43 -2.26 -3.22 0.60
C GLU A 43 -1.70 -2.02 1.35
N ILE A 44 -2.57 -1.07 1.68
CA ILE A 44 -2.19 0.10 2.45
C ILE A 44 -2.91 0.05 3.79
N TRP A 45 -2.14 0.10 4.86
CA TRP A 45 -2.63 0.02 6.23
C TRP A 45 -2.29 1.27 7.01
N CYS A 46 -3.17 1.63 7.95
CA CYS A 46 -2.91 2.65 8.95
C CYS A 46 -3.14 1.99 10.30
N GLY A 47 -2.05 1.62 11.00
CA GLY A 47 -2.15 0.84 12.23
C GLY A 47 -2.77 -0.53 11.94
N GLN A 48 -3.90 -0.83 12.59
CA GLN A 48 -4.62 -2.09 12.41
C GLN A 48 -5.76 -1.98 11.39
N ARG A 49 -5.87 -0.84 10.72
CA ARG A 49 -6.96 -0.57 9.78
C ARG A 49 -6.45 -0.67 8.35
N VAL A 50 -7.14 -1.43 7.52
CA VAL A 50 -6.87 -1.47 6.08
C VAL A 50 -7.48 -0.22 5.46
N VAL A 51 -6.64 0.59 4.82
CA VAL A 51 -7.10 1.78 4.10
C VAL A 51 -7.68 1.37 2.75
N THR A 52 -6.92 0.61 1.99
CA THR A 52 -7.35 0.14 0.68
C THR A 52 -6.44 -0.97 0.19
N VAL A 53 -6.91 -1.67 -0.84
CA VAL A 53 -6.12 -2.63 -1.60
C VAL A 53 -6.11 -2.14 -3.03
N LEU A 54 -4.92 -2.02 -3.62
CA LEU A 54 -4.75 -1.56 -4.99
C LEU A 54 -4.29 -2.73 -5.84
N HIS A 55 -4.88 -2.83 -7.05
CA HIS A 55 -4.49 -3.85 -8.02
C HIS A 55 -3.76 -3.16 -9.18
N PRO A 56 -2.75 -3.82 -9.77
CA PRO A 56 -2.05 -3.23 -10.90
C PRO A 56 -2.99 -3.07 -12.09
N LEU A 57 -2.77 -2.02 -12.84
CA LEU A 57 -3.47 -1.82 -14.11
C LEU A 57 -2.89 -2.82 -15.12
N ALA A 58 -3.79 -3.54 -15.76
CA ALA A 58 -3.39 -4.54 -16.76
C ALA A 58 -2.81 -3.90 -18.00
#